data_c9e43db32bf3af60c7b874066fb10840
#
_entry.id   c9e43db32bf3af60c7b874066fb10840
#
_cell.length_a   1.000
_cell.length_b   1.000
_cell.length_c   1.000
_cell.angle_alpha   90.00
_cell.angle_beta   90.00
_cell.angle_gamma   90.00
#
_symmetry.space_group_name_H-M   'P 1'
#
loop_
_entity.id
_entity.type
_entity.pdbx_description
1 polymer ?
#
loop_
_entity_poly.entity_id
_entity_poly.type
_entity_poly.pdbx_seq_one_letter_code
_entity_poly.pdbx_strand_id
1 'polypeptide(L)'
;MKSFKHYISSLLLAGMAALALTACSDDKLGETIFPDIDETLDPNSYSYQLDKWLRENYLEVYNLDFRYKMQDVGTDMNYNLVPAPYSNSIDLAVLTKYLWFDVYRDVVNPDFLKLYGPRIIHL
;
A
#
# COMPACT_ATOMS: atom_id res chain seq x y z
N MET A 1 -35.24 -27.57 -46.45
CA MET A 1 -35.45 -26.38 -45.57
C MET A 1 -34.90 -26.52 -44.14
N LYS A 2 -34.66 -27.71 -43.59
CA LYS A 2 -34.09 -27.88 -42.23
C LYS A 2 -32.60 -27.51 -42.15
N SER A 3 -31.81 -27.79 -43.20
CA SER A 3 -30.35 -27.50 -43.22
C SER A 3 -30.02 -26.04 -43.17
N PHE A 4 -30.79 -25.17 -43.84
CA PHE A 4 -30.54 -23.73 -43.91
C PHE A 4 -30.69 -23.03 -42.55
N LYS A 5 -31.61 -23.48 -41.71
CA LYS A 5 -31.81 -22.94 -40.35
C LYS A 5 -30.60 -23.20 -39.42
N HIS A 6 -29.96 -24.37 -39.58
CA HIS A 6 -28.76 -24.69 -38.75
C HIS A 6 -27.56 -23.84 -39.15
N TYR A 7 -27.37 -23.50 -40.40
CA TYR A 7 -26.29 -22.61 -40.86
C TYR A 7 -26.46 -21.17 -40.35
N ILE A 8 -27.69 -20.65 -40.35
CA ILE A 8 -27.97 -19.32 -39.81
C ILE A 8 -27.75 -19.29 -38.29
N SER A 9 -28.18 -20.33 -37.57
CA SER A 9 -27.98 -20.43 -36.11
C SER A 9 -26.51 -20.53 -35.74
N SER A 10 -25.69 -21.31 -36.47
CA SER A 10 -24.28 -21.43 -36.21
C SER A 10 -23.51 -20.16 -36.56
N LEU A 11 -23.91 -19.42 -37.60
CA LEU A 11 -23.29 -18.15 -37.98
C LEU A 11 -23.58 -17.04 -36.95
N LEU A 12 -24.80 -17.02 -36.40
CA LEU A 12 -25.18 -16.11 -35.30
C LEU A 12 -24.42 -16.42 -34.02
N LEU A 13 -24.21 -17.69 -33.66
CA LEU A 13 -23.43 -18.06 -32.49
C LEU A 13 -21.96 -17.70 -32.61
N ALA A 14 -21.38 -17.89 -33.81
CA ALA A 14 -20.00 -17.52 -34.08
C ALA A 14 -19.79 -16.00 -34.04
N GLY A 15 -20.76 -15.23 -34.54
CA GLY A 15 -20.76 -13.76 -34.49
C GLY A 15 -20.82 -13.21 -33.05
N MET A 16 -21.67 -13.81 -32.19
CA MET A 16 -21.75 -13.42 -30.77
C MET A 16 -20.50 -13.78 -30.00
N ALA A 17 -19.83 -14.89 -30.28
CA ALA A 17 -18.59 -15.30 -29.65
C ALA A 17 -17.42 -14.35 -30.03
N ALA A 18 -17.40 -13.88 -31.29
CA ALA A 18 -16.38 -12.92 -31.74
C ALA A 18 -16.51 -11.54 -31.06
N LEU A 19 -17.75 -11.10 -30.80
CA LEU A 19 -18.00 -9.82 -30.08
C LEU A 19 -17.65 -9.90 -28.59
N ALA A 20 -17.72 -11.05 -27.96
CA ALA A 20 -17.34 -11.22 -26.56
C ALA A 20 -15.82 -11.16 -26.32
N LEU A 21 -15.01 -11.46 -27.34
CA LEU A 21 -13.55 -11.43 -27.23
C LEU A 21 -12.98 -10.01 -27.36
N THR A 22 -13.72 -9.04 -27.83
CA THR A 22 -13.27 -7.63 -27.94
C THR A 22 -13.63 -6.78 -26.71
N ALA A 23 -14.37 -7.33 -25.74
CA ALA A 23 -14.80 -6.61 -24.54
C ALA A 23 -13.70 -6.45 -23.48
N CYS A 24 -12.57 -7.14 -23.64
CA CYS A 24 -11.40 -6.96 -22.77
C CYS A 24 -10.28 -6.25 -23.56
N SER A 25 -10.52 -5.02 -24.03
CA SER A 25 -9.40 -4.14 -24.33
C SER A 25 -8.92 -3.61 -22.99
N ASP A 26 -7.69 -3.96 -22.58
CA ASP A 26 -7.00 -3.22 -21.55
C ASP A 26 -6.95 -1.76 -22.03
N ASP A 27 -7.85 -0.93 -21.49
CA ASP A 27 -7.69 0.50 -21.56
C ASP A 27 -6.35 0.80 -20.89
N LYS A 28 -5.33 1.03 -21.70
CA LYS A 28 -4.06 1.54 -21.19
C LYS A 28 -4.40 2.82 -20.48
N LEU A 29 -4.46 2.79 -19.17
CA LEU A 29 -4.50 3.99 -18.35
C LEU A 29 -3.37 4.88 -18.86
N GLY A 30 -3.71 6.10 -19.28
CA GLY A 30 -2.70 7.10 -19.68
C GLY A 30 -1.72 7.31 -18.52
N GLU A 31 -0.65 8.03 -18.79
CA GLU A 31 0.28 8.42 -17.73
C GLU A 31 -0.51 9.06 -16.58
N THR A 32 -0.15 8.65 -15.34
CA THR A 32 -0.79 9.20 -14.15
C THR A 32 -0.65 10.72 -14.15
N ILE A 33 -1.77 11.43 -13.94
CA ILE A 33 -1.77 12.89 -13.76
C ILE A 33 -1.23 13.29 -12.38
N PHE A 34 -1.08 12.32 -11.47
CA PHE A 34 -0.44 12.55 -10.19
C PHE A 34 1.06 12.45 -10.40
N PRO A 35 1.84 13.51 -10.07
CA PRO A 35 3.28 13.38 -10.07
C PRO A 35 3.64 12.21 -9.15
N ASP A 36 4.58 11.38 -9.58
CA ASP A 36 5.22 10.44 -8.67
C ASP A 36 5.73 11.29 -7.51
N ILE A 37 5.05 11.17 -6.38
CA ILE A 37 5.57 11.74 -5.13
C ILE A 37 6.74 10.83 -4.81
N ASP A 38 7.84 11.10 -5.46
CA ASP A 38 9.12 10.58 -5.04
C ASP A 38 9.37 11.24 -3.68
N GLU A 39 8.96 10.54 -2.62
CA GLU A 39 9.32 10.90 -1.25
C GLU A 39 10.82 10.70 -1.11
N THR A 40 11.57 11.46 -1.88
CA THR A 40 13.00 11.56 -1.70
C THR A 40 13.22 12.20 -0.33
N LEU A 41 13.70 11.37 0.57
CA LEU A 41 14.09 11.84 1.90
C LEU A 41 15.12 12.94 1.72
N ASP A 42 14.85 14.13 2.25
CA ASP A 42 15.81 15.25 2.18
C ASP A 42 17.03 14.96 3.08
N PRO A 43 18.21 14.72 2.50
CA PRO A 43 19.41 14.41 3.26
C PRO A 43 19.84 15.54 4.22
N ASN A 44 19.37 16.77 3.99
CA ASN A 44 19.67 17.92 4.84
C ASN A 44 18.68 18.09 5.99
N SER A 45 17.60 17.31 6.02
CA SER A 45 16.63 17.33 7.11
C SER A 45 17.26 16.76 8.39
N TYR A 46 17.00 17.41 9.53
CA TYR A 46 17.41 16.88 10.84
C TYR A 46 16.82 15.48 11.13
N SER A 47 15.69 15.16 10.51
CA SER A 47 14.99 13.89 10.69
C SER A 47 15.40 12.80 9.69
N TYR A 48 16.28 13.12 8.74
CA TYR A 48 16.67 12.20 7.66
C TYR A 48 17.07 10.81 8.15
N GLN A 49 17.85 10.72 9.22
CA GLN A 49 18.34 9.45 9.74
C GLN A 49 17.19 8.57 10.26
N LEU A 50 16.23 9.16 10.97
CA LEU A 50 15.05 8.44 11.46
C LEU A 50 14.12 8.08 10.31
N ASP A 51 13.83 9.00 9.41
CA ASP A 51 12.96 8.76 8.24
C ASP A 51 13.50 7.62 7.38
N LYS A 52 14.81 7.61 7.13
CA LYS A 52 15.48 6.52 6.41
C LYS A 52 15.38 5.19 7.15
N TRP A 53 15.65 5.19 8.45
CA TRP A 53 15.58 3.98 9.27
C TRP A 53 14.16 3.42 9.34
N LEU A 54 13.12 4.27 9.45
CA LEU A 54 11.73 3.87 9.42
C LEU A 54 11.33 3.26 8.08
N ARG A 55 11.79 3.84 6.98
CA ARG A 55 11.58 3.29 5.64
C ARG A 55 12.15 1.90 5.52
N GLU A 56 13.43 1.72 5.86
CA GLU A 56 14.14 0.44 5.72
C GLU A 56 13.62 -0.65 6.66
N ASN A 57 13.15 -0.30 7.85
CA ASN A 57 12.75 -1.28 8.88
C ASN A 57 11.25 -1.54 8.97
N TYR A 58 10.41 -0.63 8.50
CA TYR A 58 8.96 -0.77 8.58
C TYR A 58 8.28 -0.70 7.22
N LEU A 59 8.53 0.34 6.43
CA LEU A 59 7.79 0.54 5.18
C LEU A 59 8.14 -0.53 4.15
N GLU A 60 9.41 -0.74 3.87
CA GLU A 60 9.87 -1.69 2.85
C GLU A 60 9.65 -3.16 3.28
N VAL A 61 9.75 -3.43 4.58
CA VAL A 61 9.62 -4.81 5.09
C VAL A 61 8.18 -5.23 5.32
N TYR A 62 7.36 -4.34 5.93
CA TYR A 62 6.01 -4.67 6.39
C TYR A 62 4.91 -3.89 5.69
N ASN A 63 5.26 -2.97 4.78
CA ASN A 63 4.33 -1.99 4.20
C ASN A 63 3.58 -1.21 5.30
N LEU A 64 4.33 -0.79 6.32
CA LEU A 64 3.86 -0.07 7.48
C LEU A 64 4.40 1.35 7.48
N ASP A 65 3.51 2.32 7.51
CA ASP A 65 3.82 3.74 7.65
C ASP A 65 3.87 4.12 9.15
N PHE A 66 5.06 4.43 9.64
CA PHE A 66 5.30 4.79 11.03
C PHE A 66 5.39 6.31 11.16
N ARG A 67 4.29 6.93 11.61
CA ARG A 67 4.11 8.39 11.61
C ARG A 67 4.40 8.99 12.98
N TYR A 68 5.46 9.74 13.06
CA TYR A 68 5.79 10.55 14.24
C TYR A 68 5.64 12.07 13.96
N LYS A 69 5.50 12.46 12.69
CA LYS A 69 5.14 13.82 12.28
C LYS A 69 3.62 13.84 12.06
N MET A 70 2.91 14.66 12.83
CA MET A 70 1.48 14.79 12.64
C MET A 70 1.17 15.65 11.42
N GLN A 71 0.24 15.16 10.61
CA GLN A 71 -0.32 15.93 9.49
C GLN A 71 -1.62 16.60 9.95
N ASP A 72 -1.77 17.89 9.67
CA ASP A 72 -2.94 18.69 10.10
C ASP A 72 -4.29 18.15 9.57
N VAL A 73 -4.27 17.35 8.53
CA VAL A 73 -5.47 16.89 7.79
C VAL A 73 -5.93 15.49 8.20
N GLY A 74 -5.15 14.74 8.97
CA GLY A 74 -5.39 13.32 9.25
C GLY A 74 -5.94 13.01 10.64
N THR A 75 -6.18 14.00 11.45
CA THR A 75 -6.60 13.83 12.85
C THR A 75 -8.10 14.03 13.03
N ASP A 76 -8.70 13.24 13.93
CA ASP A 76 -10.10 13.45 14.33
C ASP A 76 -10.22 14.83 14.98
N MET A 77 -11.13 15.66 14.47
CA MET A 77 -11.37 17.04 14.96
C MET A 77 -11.84 17.08 16.42
N ASN A 78 -12.20 15.95 17.01
CA ASN A 78 -12.66 15.87 18.40
C ASN A 78 -11.51 15.72 19.42
N TYR A 79 -10.28 15.52 18.97
CA TYR A 79 -9.12 15.30 19.83
C TYR A 79 -7.97 16.22 19.45
N ASN A 80 -7.38 16.87 20.43
CA ASN A 80 -6.12 17.57 20.28
C ASN A 80 -4.98 16.55 20.49
N LEU A 81 -4.40 16.09 19.42
CA LEU A 81 -3.26 15.20 19.48
C LEU A 81 -1.96 16.04 19.57
N VAL A 82 -1.09 15.63 20.46
CA VAL A 82 0.24 16.23 20.59
C VAL A 82 1.27 15.20 20.11
N PRO A 83 2.07 15.51 19.07
CA PRO A 83 3.08 14.57 18.59
C PRO A 83 4.13 14.29 19.66
N ALA A 84 4.65 13.08 19.67
CA ALA A 84 5.75 12.72 20.56
C ALA A 84 6.99 13.56 20.24
N PRO A 85 7.78 13.97 21.25
CA PRO A 85 9.08 14.58 21.02
C PRO A 85 9.97 13.71 20.13
N TYR A 86 10.77 14.35 19.28
CA TYR A 86 11.59 13.62 18.29
C TYR A 86 12.47 12.54 18.90
N SER A 87 13.13 12.83 20.05
CA SER A 87 13.93 11.83 20.77
C SER A 87 13.13 10.62 21.21
N ASN A 88 11.93 10.85 21.73
CA ASN A 88 11.04 9.77 22.17
C ASN A 88 10.50 8.96 20.98
N SER A 89 10.33 9.61 19.83
CA SER A 89 9.91 8.93 18.60
C SER A 89 10.97 7.93 18.13
N ILE A 90 12.26 8.25 18.27
CA ILE A 90 13.36 7.33 17.98
C ILE A 90 13.29 6.12 18.93
N ASP A 91 13.20 6.37 20.22
CA ASP A 91 13.16 5.29 21.22
C ASP A 91 11.94 4.38 21.02
N LEU A 92 10.76 4.96 20.79
CA LEU A 92 9.54 4.21 20.56
C LEU A 92 9.59 3.39 19.27
N ALA A 93 10.16 3.95 18.20
CA ALA A 93 10.33 3.20 16.96
C ALA A 93 11.24 1.98 17.16
N VAL A 94 12.38 2.17 17.83
CA VAL A 94 13.31 1.08 18.13
C VAL A 94 12.67 0.03 19.04
N LEU A 95 12.01 0.46 20.13
CA LEU A 95 11.35 -0.45 21.05
C LEU A 95 10.22 -1.23 20.39
N THR A 96 9.39 -0.58 19.56
CA THR A 96 8.34 -1.25 18.81
C THR A 96 8.91 -2.33 17.90
N LYS A 97 10.03 -2.06 17.22
CA LYS A 97 10.69 -3.05 16.39
C LYS A 97 11.11 -4.27 17.20
N TYR A 98 11.90 -4.07 18.26
CA TYR A 98 12.49 -5.19 19.01
C TYR A 98 11.51 -5.92 19.90
N LEU A 99 10.56 -5.24 20.54
CA LEU A 99 9.64 -5.84 21.50
C LEU A 99 8.36 -6.38 20.87
N TRP A 100 8.01 -5.92 19.68
CA TRP A 100 6.82 -6.37 18.99
C TRP A 100 7.15 -7.07 17.67
N PHE A 101 7.72 -6.37 16.69
CA PHE A 101 7.90 -6.92 15.34
C PHE A 101 8.87 -8.07 15.29
N ASP A 102 10.05 -7.95 15.91
CA ASP A 102 11.06 -9.01 15.92
C ASP A 102 10.59 -10.21 16.73
N VAL A 103 9.88 -10.00 17.85
CA VAL A 103 9.32 -11.09 18.64
C VAL A 103 8.31 -11.92 17.83
N TYR A 104 7.37 -11.26 17.12
CA TYR A 104 6.41 -11.98 16.28
C TYR A 104 7.07 -12.69 15.11
N ARG A 105 8.06 -12.06 14.49
CA ARG A 105 8.85 -12.69 13.42
C ARG A 105 9.52 -13.98 13.89
N ASP A 106 10.10 -13.96 15.08
CA ASP A 106 10.91 -15.06 15.59
C ASP A 106 10.08 -16.17 16.26
N VAL A 107 8.96 -15.83 16.89
CA VAL A 107 8.13 -16.78 17.65
C VAL A 107 6.98 -17.33 16.83
N VAL A 108 6.37 -16.52 15.96
CA VAL A 108 5.17 -16.92 15.21
C VAL A 108 5.53 -17.33 13.78
N ASN A 109 5.86 -16.35 12.94
CA ASN A 109 6.22 -16.56 11.54
C ASN A 109 6.80 -15.25 10.96
N PRO A 110 7.85 -15.29 10.12
CA PRO A 110 8.42 -14.11 9.48
C PRO A 110 7.44 -13.28 8.66
N ASP A 111 6.40 -13.89 8.11
CA ASP A 111 5.41 -13.20 7.27
C ASP A 111 4.14 -12.80 8.02
N PHE A 112 4.01 -13.17 9.30
CA PHE A 112 2.81 -12.88 10.08
C PHE A 112 2.44 -11.39 10.09
N LEU A 113 3.40 -10.53 10.43
CA LEU A 113 3.15 -9.08 10.50
C LEU A 113 3.06 -8.40 9.13
N LYS A 114 3.59 -9.03 8.08
CA LYS A 114 3.38 -8.55 6.70
C LYS A 114 1.92 -8.74 6.26
N LEU A 115 1.27 -9.79 6.72
CA LEU A 115 -0.09 -10.13 6.34
C LEU A 115 -1.13 -9.52 7.30
N TYR A 116 -0.86 -9.55 8.59
CA TYR A 116 -1.81 -9.22 9.66
C TYR A 116 -1.40 -8.03 10.52
N GLY A 117 -0.23 -7.44 10.28
CA GLY A 117 0.25 -6.27 11.01
C GLY A 117 -0.54 -5.00 10.68
N PRO A 118 -0.42 -3.97 11.52
CA PRO A 118 -0.99 -2.67 11.24
C PRO A 118 -0.36 -2.06 10.00
N ARG A 119 -1.08 -1.18 9.32
CA ARG A 119 -0.57 -0.44 8.16
C ARG A 119 -0.07 0.94 8.52
N ILE A 120 -0.54 1.47 9.63
CA ILE A 120 -0.14 2.78 10.14
C ILE A 120 0.04 2.67 11.65
N ILE A 121 1.12 3.25 12.16
CA ILE A 121 1.32 3.52 13.58
C ILE A 121 1.54 5.02 13.73
N HIS A 122 0.75 5.65 14.58
CA HIS A 122 0.92 7.05 14.97
C HIS A 122 1.56 7.13 16.35
N LEU A 123 2.50 8.09 16.53
CA LEU A 123 3.12 8.45 17.80
C LEU A 123 2.72 9.84 18.24
#